data_e5ed24fe78e1747244b11f9a2accfcf1
#
_entry.id   e5ed24fe78e1747244b11f9a2accfcf1
#
_cell.length_a   1.000
_cell.length_b   1.000
_cell.length_c   1.000
_cell.angle_alpha   90.00
_cell.angle_beta   90.00
_cell.angle_gamma   90.00
#
_symmetry.space_group_name_H-M   'P 1'
#
loop_
_entity.id
_entity.type
_entity.pdbx_description
1 polymer ?
#
loop_
_entity_poly.entity_id
_entity_poly.type
_entity_poly.pdbx_seq_one_letter_code
_entity_poly.pdbx_strand_id
1 'polypeptide(L)'
;MITADQLKDIKERTEALKQYLAIDEKIIQVEEEQLRTQAPGFWDNAKEAEAQMKKVKGLQAWIDGYKEVKNRTEEAEMAMELYREEMVEEHEVDDAYARALTAVEELELKNMLRGEADDMDCVLKINSGAGGTEAQDWASMLMRMYMRWAEAN
;
A
#
# COMPACT_ATOMS: atom_id res chain seq x y z
N MET A 1 -10.56 9.32 21.47
CA MET A 1 -11.74 8.85 20.68
C MET A 1 -11.78 9.53 19.32
N ILE A 2 -11.92 8.79 18.25
CA ILE A 2 -12.07 9.32 16.88
C ILE A 2 -13.44 10.00 16.71
N THR A 3 -13.51 10.93 15.78
CA THR A 3 -14.73 11.65 15.42
C THR A 3 -15.45 10.99 14.24
N ALA A 4 -16.76 11.24 14.11
CA ALA A 4 -17.53 10.79 12.95
C ALA A 4 -16.98 11.34 11.63
N ASP A 5 -16.42 12.56 11.66
CA ASP A 5 -15.82 13.20 10.47
C ASP A 5 -14.52 12.47 10.04
N GLN A 6 -13.70 12.01 10.99
CA GLN A 6 -12.51 11.22 10.69
C GLN A 6 -12.88 9.86 10.07
N LEU A 7 -13.91 9.21 10.58
CA LEU A 7 -14.39 7.96 10.00
C LEU A 7 -14.96 8.17 8.59
N LYS A 8 -15.66 9.27 8.36
CA LYS A 8 -16.16 9.63 7.04
C LYS A 8 -15.02 9.91 6.06
N ASP A 9 -13.99 10.64 6.49
CA ASP A 9 -12.81 10.94 5.65
C ASP A 9 -12.12 9.66 5.18
N ILE A 10 -11.85 8.71 6.10
CA ILE A 10 -11.19 7.46 5.72
C ILE A 10 -12.02 6.61 4.75
N LYS A 11 -13.35 6.64 4.86
CA LYS A 11 -14.26 6.01 3.89
C LYS A 11 -14.18 6.64 2.51
N GLU A 12 -14.21 7.97 2.46
CA GLU A 12 -14.11 8.70 1.20
C GLU A 12 -12.76 8.44 0.53
N ARG A 13 -11.66 8.38 1.29
CA ARG A 13 -10.32 8.02 0.79
C ARG A 13 -10.27 6.59 0.29
N THR A 14 -10.88 5.65 0.99
CA THR A 14 -10.97 4.23 0.57
C THR A 14 -11.72 4.11 -0.76
N GLU A 15 -12.84 4.81 -0.93
CA GLU A 15 -13.61 4.78 -2.17
C GLU A 15 -12.86 5.47 -3.32
N ALA A 16 -12.17 6.57 -3.03
CA ALA A 16 -11.31 7.25 -4.00
C ALA A 16 -10.18 6.33 -4.49
N LEU A 17 -9.54 5.55 -3.59
CA LEU A 17 -8.53 4.57 -3.95
C LEU A 17 -9.08 3.49 -4.91
N LYS A 18 -10.32 3.04 -4.71
CA LYS A 18 -10.98 2.09 -5.62
C LYS A 18 -10.98 2.60 -7.06
N GLN A 19 -11.35 3.88 -7.22
CA GLN A 19 -11.44 4.54 -8.52
C GLN A 19 -10.05 4.80 -9.12
N TYR A 20 -9.12 5.40 -8.35
CA TYR A 20 -7.77 5.70 -8.81
C TYR A 20 -6.96 4.45 -9.19
N LEU A 21 -7.17 3.35 -8.49
CA LEU A 21 -6.54 2.08 -8.78
C LEU A 21 -7.27 1.29 -9.88
N ALA A 22 -8.45 1.74 -10.31
CA ALA A 22 -9.30 1.03 -11.26
C ALA A 22 -9.49 -0.46 -10.85
N ILE A 23 -9.89 -0.70 -9.60
CA ILE A 23 -9.93 -2.05 -9.01
C ILE A 23 -10.88 -2.96 -9.77
N ASP A 24 -12.06 -2.47 -10.15
CA ASP A 24 -13.05 -3.26 -10.88
C ASP A 24 -12.51 -3.71 -12.25
N GLU A 25 -11.78 -2.86 -12.95
CA GLU A 25 -11.11 -3.21 -14.20
C GLU A 25 -10.01 -4.24 -14.01
N LYS A 26 -9.23 -4.12 -12.93
CA LYS A 26 -8.18 -5.09 -12.60
C LYS A 26 -8.73 -6.46 -12.27
N ILE A 27 -9.87 -6.55 -11.62
CA ILE A 27 -10.57 -7.82 -11.35
C ILE A 27 -10.90 -8.51 -12.67
N ILE A 28 -11.52 -7.80 -13.60
CA ILE A 28 -11.86 -8.33 -14.93
C ILE A 28 -10.58 -8.78 -15.67
N GLN A 29 -9.53 -7.94 -15.63
CA GLN A 29 -8.25 -8.28 -16.27
C GLN A 29 -7.62 -9.55 -15.67
N VAL A 30 -7.66 -9.71 -14.34
CA VAL A 30 -7.14 -10.93 -13.69
C VAL A 30 -7.93 -12.16 -14.13
N GLU A 31 -9.25 -12.08 -14.19
CA GLU A 31 -10.10 -13.19 -14.66
C GLU A 31 -9.78 -13.57 -16.11
N GLU A 32 -9.67 -12.59 -17.00
CA GLU A 32 -9.32 -12.82 -18.41
C GLU A 32 -7.92 -13.44 -18.56
N GLU A 33 -6.94 -12.91 -17.85
CA GLU A 33 -5.56 -13.41 -17.91
C GLU A 33 -5.42 -14.80 -17.28
N GLN A 34 -6.20 -15.11 -16.23
CA GLN A 34 -6.27 -16.45 -15.66
C GLN A 34 -6.91 -17.46 -16.64
N LEU A 35 -7.95 -17.07 -17.37
CA LEU A 35 -8.53 -17.93 -18.40
C LEU A 35 -7.50 -18.27 -19.49
N ARG A 36 -6.62 -17.33 -19.87
CA ARG A 36 -5.53 -17.59 -20.84
C ARG A 36 -4.54 -18.64 -20.34
N THR A 37 -4.30 -18.73 -19.03
CA THR A 37 -3.40 -19.75 -18.46
C THR A 37 -3.95 -21.18 -18.60
N GLN A 38 -5.26 -21.32 -18.82
CA GLN A 38 -5.92 -22.62 -19.00
C GLN A 38 -5.95 -23.07 -20.47
N ALA A 39 -5.50 -22.23 -21.40
CA ALA A 39 -5.48 -22.57 -22.81
C ALA A 39 -4.49 -23.71 -23.12
N PRO A 40 -4.84 -24.65 -24.02
CA PRO A 40 -3.90 -25.69 -24.46
C PRO A 40 -2.62 -25.07 -25.01
N GLY A 41 -1.46 -25.57 -24.59
CA GLY A 41 -0.16 -25.09 -25.05
C GLY A 41 0.37 -23.83 -24.32
N PHE A 42 -0.37 -23.26 -23.39
CA PHE A 42 0.10 -22.09 -22.60
C PHE A 42 1.45 -22.35 -21.91
N TRP A 43 1.63 -23.56 -21.38
CA TRP A 43 2.83 -23.97 -20.63
C TRP A 43 4.00 -24.43 -21.52
N ASP A 44 3.80 -24.54 -22.85
CA ASP A 44 4.83 -24.97 -23.78
C ASP A 44 5.97 -23.95 -23.93
N ASN A 45 5.65 -22.64 -23.71
CA ASN A 45 6.63 -21.57 -23.67
C ASN A 45 6.80 -21.04 -22.25
N ALA A 46 7.76 -21.59 -21.50
CA ALA A 46 8.00 -21.25 -20.10
C ALA A 46 8.25 -19.74 -19.88
N LYS A 47 8.93 -19.05 -20.80
CA LYS A 47 9.25 -17.63 -20.66
C LYS A 47 8.01 -16.74 -20.79
N GLU A 48 7.13 -17.05 -21.72
CA GLU A 48 5.85 -16.32 -21.89
C GLU A 48 4.90 -16.61 -20.72
N ALA A 49 4.82 -17.87 -20.26
CA ALA A 49 4.03 -18.26 -19.12
C ALA A 49 4.50 -17.53 -17.85
N GLU A 50 5.80 -17.43 -17.60
CA GLU A 50 6.37 -16.70 -16.47
C GLU A 50 6.03 -15.20 -16.52
N ALA A 51 6.20 -14.56 -17.67
CA ALA A 51 5.86 -13.15 -17.87
C ALA A 51 4.37 -12.89 -17.62
N GLN A 52 3.50 -13.78 -18.10
CA GLN A 52 2.07 -13.70 -17.91
C GLN A 52 1.69 -13.88 -16.43
N MET A 53 2.25 -14.86 -15.75
CA MET A 53 2.02 -15.08 -14.31
C MET A 53 2.51 -13.91 -13.46
N LYS A 54 3.64 -13.30 -13.81
CA LYS A 54 4.14 -12.07 -13.16
C LYS A 54 3.14 -10.92 -13.30
N LYS A 55 2.57 -10.75 -14.51
CA LYS A 55 1.53 -9.73 -14.76
C LYS A 55 0.29 -9.97 -13.90
N VAL A 56 -0.24 -11.20 -13.89
CA VAL A 56 -1.41 -11.57 -13.07
C VAL A 56 -1.14 -11.31 -11.59
N LYS A 57 0.02 -11.73 -11.09
CA LYS A 57 0.44 -11.50 -9.70
C LYS A 57 0.52 -10.01 -9.35
N GLY A 58 1.03 -9.19 -10.28
CA GLY A 58 1.09 -7.73 -10.08
C GLY A 58 -0.31 -7.10 -9.98
N LEU A 59 -1.24 -7.50 -10.84
CA LEU A 59 -2.63 -7.04 -10.78
C LEU A 59 -3.32 -7.51 -9.49
N GLN A 60 -3.13 -8.77 -9.12
CA GLN A 60 -3.70 -9.35 -7.91
C GLN A 60 -3.22 -8.64 -6.64
N ALA A 61 -1.94 -8.26 -6.58
CA ALA A 61 -1.37 -7.54 -5.45
C ALA A 61 -2.06 -6.17 -5.19
N TRP A 62 -2.53 -5.49 -6.24
CA TRP A 62 -3.32 -4.27 -6.09
C TRP A 62 -4.73 -4.53 -5.58
N ILE A 63 -5.37 -5.58 -6.10
CA ILE A 63 -6.71 -6.01 -5.65
C ILE A 63 -6.66 -6.40 -4.17
N ASP A 64 -5.67 -7.18 -3.77
CA ASP A 64 -5.53 -7.65 -2.39
C ASP A 64 -5.20 -6.50 -1.44
N GLY A 65 -4.32 -5.56 -1.86
CA GLY A 65 -4.05 -4.34 -1.10
C GLY A 65 -5.30 -3.49 -0.88
N TYR A 66 -6.13 -3.31 -1.91
CA TYR A 66 -7.40 -2.60 -1.76
C TYR A 66 -8.39 -3.35 -0.85
N LYS A 67 -8.48 -4.69 -0.98
CA LYS A 67 -9.34 -5.49 -0.09
C LYS A 67 -8.95 -5.34 1.38
N GLU A 68 -7.65 -5.32 1.66
CA GLU A 68 -7.14 -5.10 3.03
C GLU A 68 -7.57 -3.73 3.55
N VAL A 69 -7.38 -2.65 2.78
CA VAL A 69 -7.82 -1.29 3.13
C VAL A 69 -9.31 -1.26 3.41
N LYS A 70 -10.12 -1.84 2.53
CA LYS A 70 -11.57 -1.90 2.67
C LYS A 70 -11.98 -2.64 3.95
N ASN A 71 -11.40 -3.81 4.22
CA ASN A 71 -11.70 -4.59 5.41
C ASN A 71 -11.36 -3.81 6.69
N ARG A 72 -10.19 -3.13 6.74
CA ARG A 72 -9.82 -2.31 7.89
C ARG A 72 -10.75 -1.12 8.11
N THR A 73 -11.21 -0.50 7.03
CA THR A 73 -12.18 0.60 7.10
C THR A 73 -13.53 0.10 7.64
N GLU A 74 -14.01 -1.05 7.16
CA GLU A 74 -15.23 -1.69 7.65
C GLU A 74 -15.11 -2.13 9.12
N GLU A 75 -13.95 -2.65 9.53
CA GLU A 75 -13.66 -2.97 10.95
C GLU A 75 -13.76 -1.72 11.83
N ALA A 76 -13.21 -0.58 11.40
CA ALA A 76 -13.29 0.68 12.14
C ALA A 76 -14.73 1.21 12.26
N GLU A 77 -15.53 1.06 11.18
CA GLU A 77 -16.97 1.40 11.23
C GLU A 77 -17.72 0.54 12.21
N MET A 78 -17.50 -0.78 12.13
CA MET A 78 -18.15 -1.73 13.05
C MET A 78 -17.75 -1.47 14.51
N ALA A 79 -16.48 -1.19 14.78
CA ALA A 79 -16.03 -0.83 16.12
C ALA A 79 -16.73 0.43 16.65
N MET A 80 -16.93 1.46 15.80
CA MET A 80 -17.67 2.66 16.18
C MET A 80 -19.15 2.38 16.46
N GLU A 81 -19.80 1.49 15.70
CA GLU A 81 -21.18 1.09 15.94
C GLU A 81 -21.31 0.33 17.27
N LEU A 82 -20.43 -0.65 17.51
CA LEU A 82 -20.39 -1.42 18.76
C LEU A 82 -20.11 -0.52 19.99
N TYR A 83 -19.28 0.51 19.82
CA TYR A 83 -19.05 1.48 20.89
C TYR A 83 -20.31 2.28 21.24
N ARG A 84 -21.13 2.66 20.26
CA ARG A 84 -22.41 3.33 20.49
C ARG A 84 -23.42 2.45 21.24
N GLU A 85 -23.28 1.14 21.09
CA GLU A 85 -24.07 0.13 21.78
C GLU A 85 -23.44 -0.29 23.13
N GLU A 86 -22.37 0.38 23.55
CA GLU A 86 -21.62 0.09 24.79
C GLU A 86 -21.05 -1.34 24.85
N MET A 87 -20.77 -1.95 23.69
CA MET A 87 -20.26 -3.33 23.59
C MET A 87 -18.74 -3.42 23.55
N VAL A 88 -18.05 -2.32 23.20
CA VAL A 88 -16.58 -2.21 23.14
C VAL A 88 -16.10 -0.92 23.79
N GLU A 89 -14.83 -0.88 24.18
CA GLU A 89 -14.23 0.29 24.79
C GLU A 89 -13.69 1.29 23.74
N GLU A 90 -13.53 2.56 24.16
CA GLU A 90 -13.04 3.65 23.30
C GLU A 90 -11.69 3.32 22.64
N HIS A 91 -10.78 2.69 23.38
CA HIS A 91 -9.46 2.36 22.84
C HIS A 91 -9.51 1.35 21.68
N GLU A 92 -10.49 0.44 21.65
CA GLU A 92 -10.67 -0.54 20.58
C GLU A 92 -11.08 0.15 19.27
N VAL A 93 -11.88 1.20 19.35
CA VAL A 93 -12.28 2.04 18.21
C VAL A 93 -11.06 2.82 17.68
N ASP A 94 -10.29 3.44 18.60
CA ASP A 94 -9.09 4.21 18.22
C ASP A 94 -8.04 3.29 17.57
N ASP A 95 -7.85 2.07 18.08
CA ASP A 95 -6.94 1.08 17.51
C ASP A 95 -7.41 0.57 16.14
N ALA A 96 -8.70 0.31 15.97
CA ALA A 96 -9.26 -0.10 14.67
C ALA A 96 -9.09 1.00 13.63
N TYR A 97 -9.36 2.25 13.99
CA TYR A 97 -9.15 3.40 13.12
C TYR A 97 -7.68 3.61 12.76
N ALA A 98 -6.77 3.50 13.73
CA ALA A 98 -5.34 3.64 13.48
C ALA A 98 -4.83 2.61 12.46
N ARG A 99 -5.28 1.34 12.58
CA ARG A 99 -4.96 0.30 11.59
C ARG A 99 -5.53 0.62 10.21
N ALA A 100 -6.76 1.10 10.14
CA ALA A 100 -7.38 1.49 8.87
C ALA A 100 -6.65 2.67 8.22
N LEU A 101 -6.29 3.70 9.00
CA LEU A 101 -5.55 4.87 8.51
C LEU A 101 -4.19 4.46 7.97
N THR A 102 -3.44 3.63 8.69
CA THR A 102 -2.15 3.11 8.24
C THR A 102 -2.28 2.36 6.91
N ALA A 103 -3.27 1.47 6.77
CA ALA A 103 -3.48 0.73 5.54
C ALA A 103 -3.85 1.63 4.35
N VAL A 104 -4.67 2.66 4.56
CA VAL A 104 -5.00 3.67 3.53
C VAL A 104 -3.74 4.41 3.10
N GLU A 105 -2.98 4.95 4.05
CA GLU A 105 -1.76 5.74 3.77
C GLU A 105 -0.69 4.92 3.05
N GLU A 106 -0.49 3.68 3.43
CA GLU A 106 0.45 2.76 2.75
C GLU A 106 0.04 2.50 1.30
N LEU A 107 -1.25 2.28 1.03
CA LEU A 107 -1.73 2.03 -0.33
C LEU A 107 -1.71 3.31 -1.18
N GLU A 108 -2.01 4.47 -0.59
CA GLU A 108 -1.88 5.78 -1.24
C GLU A 108 -0.41 6.06 -1.61
N LEU A 109 0.53 5.82 -0.69
CA LEU A 109 1.95 5.98 -0.95
C LEU A 109 2.42 5.04 -2.08
N LYS A 110 2.03 3.77 -2.02
CA LYS A 110 2.32 2.81 -3.08
C LYS A 110 1.74 3.24 -4.43
N ASN A 111 0.56 3.86 -4.44
CA ASN A 111 -0.05 4.39 -5.65
C ASN A 111 0.71 5.59 -6.22
N MET A 112 1.32 6.43 -5.38
CA MET A 112 2.16 7.55 -5.81
C MET A 112 3.47 7.07 -6.45
N LEU A 113 4.01 5.94 -5.99
CA LEU A 113 5.25 5.33 -6.46
C LEU A 113 4.98 4.28 -7.56
N ARG A 114 4.49 4.74 -8.72
CA ARG A 114 4.16 3.88 -9.89
C ARG A 114 4.91 4.24 -11.17
N GLY A 115 5.87 5.16 -11.12
CA GLY A 115 6.71 5.51 -12.26
C GLY A 115 7.67 4.37 -12.61
N GLU A 116 8.09 4.29 -13.88
CA GLU A 116 9.07 3.29 -14.33
C GLU A 116 10.39 3.35 -13.54
N ALA A 117 10.71 4.53 -12.98
CA ALA A 117 11.92 4.73 -12.19
C ALA A 117 11.77 4.32 -10.72
N ASP A 118 10.53 4.15 -10.23
CA ASP A 118 10.28 3.86 -8.81
C ASP A 118 10.61 2.42 -8.42
N ASP A 119 10.61 1.51 -9.40
CA ASP A 119 11.02 0.10 -9.25
C ASP A 119 12.53 -0.11 -9.49
N MET A 120 13.28 0.95 -9.81
CA MET A 120 14.70 0.86 -10.12
C MET A 120 15.56 1.05 -8.88
N ASP A 121 16.71 0.37 -8.87
CA ASP A 121 17.75 0.62 -7.88
C ASP A 121 18.21 2.08 -7.93
N CYS A 122 18.42 2.69 -6.76
CA CYS A 122 18.90 4.06 -6.68
C CYS A 122 20.24 4.18 -5.98
N VAL A 123 20.99 5.22 -6.33
CA VAL A 123 22.22 5.60 -5.63
C VAL A 123 21.97 6.89 -4.88
N LEU A 124 21.88 6.80 -3.54
CA LEU A 124 21.76 7.97 -2.67
C LEU A 124 23.14 8.57 -2.40
N LYS A 125 23.36 9.82 -2.81
CA LYS A 125 24.58 10.56 -2.54
C LYS A 125 24.30 11.71 -1.57
N ILE A 126 24.98 11.72 -0.43
CA ILE A 126 24.86 12.76 0.59
C ILE A 126 26.14 13.58 0.59
N ASN A 127 26.03 14.90 0.37
CA ASN A 127 27.14 15.84 0.39
C ASN A 127 27.01 16.78 1.59
N SER A 128 28.08 16.97 2.33
CA SER A 128 28.09 17.80 3.55
C SER A 128 28.02 19.32 3.30
N GLY A 129 28.06 19.78 2.05
CA GLY A 129 28.09 21.22 1.77
C GLY A 129 29.28 21.95 2.34
N ALA A 130 29.21 23.29 2.47
CA ALA A 130 30.29 24.16 2.92
C ALA A 130 30.32 24.43 4.45
N GLY A 131 29.54 23.70 5.26
CA GLY A 131 29.31 23.96 6.68
C GLY A 131 30.41 23.43 7.65
N GLY A 132 31.57 23.01 7.16
CA GLY A 132 32.66 22.52 8.02
C GLY A 132 32.35 21.19 8.71
N THR A 133 32.92 20.97 9.90
CA THR A 133 32.86 19.71 10.66
C THR A 133 31.41 19.33 11.03
N GLU A 134 30.60 20.29 11.47
CA GLU A 134 29.20 20.06 11.84
C GLU A 134 28.35 19.56 10.67
N ALA A 135 28.60 20.09 9.47
CA ALA A 135 27.90 19.63 8.26
C ALA A 135 28.32 18.20 7.87
N GLN A 136 29.58 17.81 8.13
CA GLN A 136 30.06 16.44 7.92
C GLN A 136 29.43 15.47 8.93
N ASP A 137 29.30 15.88 10.20
CA ASP A 137 28.62 15.08 11.22
C ASP A 137 27.16 14.88 10.90
N TRP A 138 26.48 15.93 10.45
CA TRP A 138 25.08 15.85 10.00
C TRP A 138 24.91 14.92 8.80
N ALA A 139 25.76 15.03 7.80
CA ALA A 139 25.74 14.13 6.63
C ALA A 139 25.96 12.66 7.03
N SER A 140 26.85 12.41 8.00
CA SER A 140 27.09 11.08 8.56
C SER A 140 25.89 10.53 9.33
N MET A 141 25.17 11.38 10.05
CA MET A 141 23.92 11.01 10.74
C MET A 141 22.82 10.62 9.75
N LEU A 142 22.63 11.40 8.69
CA LEU A 142 21.67 11.12 7.63
C LEU A 142 22.02 9.81 6.91
N MET A 143 23.30 9.59 6.59
CA MET A 143 23.73 8.33 5.97
C MET A 143 23.39 7.12 6.84
N ARG A 144 23.65 7.16 8.15
CA ARG A 144 23.29 6.07 9.08
C ARG A 144 21.77 5.85 9.16
N MET A 145 21.00 6.94 9.12
CA MET A 145 19.53 6.86 9.11
C MET A 145 19.03 6.09 7.89
N TYR A 146 19.50 6.46 6.71
CA TYR A 146 19.08 5.79 5.45
C TYR A 146 19.60 4.36 5.37
N MET A 147 20.81 4.06 5.85
CA MET A 147 21.33 2.70 5.91
C MET A 147 20.43 1.80 6.79
N ARG A 148 20.07 2.27 7.99
CA ARG A 148 19.17 1.52 8.88
C ARG A 148 17.78 1.33 8.30
N TRP A 149 17.28 2.34 7.60
CA TRP A 149 15.99 2.24 6.92
C TRP A 149 16.04 1.17 5.82
N ALA A 150 17.09 1.17 4.99
CA ALA A 150 17.27 0.19 3.93
C ALA A 150 17.53 -1.25 4.43
N GLU A 151 18.10 -1.40 5.64
CA GLU A 151 18.27 -2.72 6.27
C GLU A 151 16.94 -3.28 6.82
N ALA A 152 15.98 -2.39 7.14
CA ALA A 152 14.70 -2.75 7.74
C ALA A 152 13.59 -3.00 6.70
N ASN A 153 13.75 -2.51 5.45
CA ASN A 153 12.77 -2.58 4.37
C ASN A 153 13.37 -3.24 3.12
#